data_8b73e8f8ce0cee4edfe75e4f7e8f6d73
#
_entry.id   8b73e8f8ce0cee4edfe75e4f7e8f6d73
#
_cell.length_a   1.000
_cell.length_b   1.000
_cell.length_c   1.000
_cell.angle_alpha   90.00
_cell.angle_beta   90.00
_cell.angle_gamma   90.00
#
_symmetry.space_group_name_H-M   'P 1'
#
loop_
_entity.id
_entity.type
_entity.pdbx_description
1 polymer ?
#
loop_
_entity_poly.entity_id
_entity_poly.type
_entity_poly.pdbx_seq_one_letter_code
_entity_poly.pdbx_strand_id
1 'polypeptide(L)'
;MSFALKSFLEDPRRPPGTLAYHELQGFLFAVVSAPDMIAPSEWMPIVFGDHDIEYESLDEAQRVTGELMSAYNDINASVASGAAVLPADCVIFEDGLANLDDHAPVAQWSRGFLRGHQWLEESWEPYIVDELDDDYAVLLMTLSFFASTSLAREFCDEARHPSLPEMASTLAQAFPQAVEQYAQLGRWIAQAIAEAEHHDQETRESPKIGRNEACPCGSGRKYKKCCGAM
;
A
#
# COMPACT_ATOMS: atom_id res chain seq x y z
N MET A 1 -10.44 3.15 -15.60
CA MET A 1 -10.00 4.56 -15.46
C MET A 1 -10.21 5.34 -16.74
N SER A 2 -10.40 6.65 -16.61
CA SER A 2 -10.81 7.52 -17.73
C SER A 2 -9.61 8.03 -18.52
N PHE A 3 -9.78 8.14 -19.84
CA PHE A 3 -8.84 8.80 -20.76
C PHE A 3 -8.54 10.26 -20.34
N ALA A 4 -9.49 10.92 -19.68
CA ALA A 4 -9.36 12.31 -19.25
C ALA A 4 -8.33 12.48 -18.12
N LEU A 5 -8.28 11.57 -17.13
CA LEU A 5 -7.29 11.61 -16.07
C LEU A 5 -5.88 11.39 -16.60
N LYS A 6 -5.69 10.42 -17.50
CA LYS A 6 -4.40 10.18 -18.13
C LYS A 6 -3.90 11.42 -18.86
N SER A 7 -4.75 12.01 -19.72
CA SER A 7 -4.40 13.22 -20.45
C SER A 7 -4.10 14.40 -19.54
N PHE A 8 -4.76 14.50 -18.38
CA PHE A 8 -4.52 15.57 -17.43
C PHE A 8 -3.15 15.41 -16.74
N LEU A 9 -2.84 14.20 -16.25
CA LEU A 9 -1.57 13.93 -15.54
C LEU A 9 -0.34 14.05 -16.46
N GLU A 10 -0.48 13.64 -17.71
CA GLU A 10 0.61 13.64 -18.70
C GLU A 10 0.72 14.97 -19.46
N ASP A 11 -0.08 16.00 -19.13
CA ASP A 11 0.04 17.32 -19.71
C ASP A 11 1.36 18.00 -19.30
N PRO A 12 2.19 18.48 -20.24
CA PRO A 12 3.47 19.13 -19.92
C PRO A 12 3.36 20.38 -19.04
N ARG A 13 2.16 20.93 -18.87
CA ARG A 13 1.89 22.06 -17.98
C ARG A 13 1.82 21.67 -16.50
N ARG A 14 1.75 20.37 -16.23
CA ARG A 14 1.68 19.90 -14.83
C ARG A 14 2.99 20.20 -14.10
N PRO A 15 2.91 20.41 -12.77
CA PRO A 15 4.09 20.66 -11.96
C PRO A 15 5.13 19.52 -12.06
N PRO A 16 6.42 19.82 -11.88
CA PRO A 16 7.43 18.79 -11.76
C PRO A 16 7.11 17.82 -10.63
N GLY A 17 7.32 16.53 -10.88
CA GLY A 17 7.02 15.49 -9.91
C GLY A 17 5.58 15.02 -9.89
N THR A 18 4.69 15.56 -10.76
CA THR A 18 3.37 14.97 -10.99
C THR A 18 3.53 13.53 -11.48
N LEU A 19 2.80 12.61 -10.86
CA LEU A 19 2.83 11.20 -11.24
C LEU A 19 2.22 11.00 -12.63
N ALA A 20 2.90 10.25 -13.49
CA ALA A 20 2.31 9.76 -14.72
C ALA A 20 1.16 8.78 -14.40
N TYR A 21 0.36 8.45 -15.41
CA TYR A 21 -0.86 7.68 -15.20
C TYR A 21 -0.64 6.31 -14.53
N HIS A 22 0.32 5.52 -15.01
CA HIS A 22 0.63 4.24 -14.35
C HIS A 22 1.42 4.41 -13.06
N GLU A 23 2.18 5.49 -12.89
CA GLU A 23 2.79 5.82 -11.60
C GLU A 23 1.72 6.11 -10.54
N LEU A 24 0.66 6.84 -10.88
CA LEU A 24 -0.49 7.01 -9.98
C LEU A 24 -1.09 5.67 -9.55
N GLN A 25 -1.24 4.72 -10.47
CA GLN A 25 -1.81 3.40 -10.14
C GLN A 25 -0.94 2.64 -9.13
N GLY A 26 0.37 2.61 -9.34
CA GLY A 26 1.31 1.97 -8.42
C GLY A 26 1.39 2.69 -7.06
N PHE A 27 1.38 4.00 -7.07
CA PHE A 27 1.34 4.82 -5.86
C PHE A 27 0.08 4.57 -5.03
N LEU A 28 -1.09 4.61 -5.65
CA LEU A 28 -2.36 4.32 -4.97
C LEU A 28 -2.43 2.89 -4.46
N PHE A 29 -1.84 1.94 -5.18
CA PHE A 29 -1.74 0.56 -4.70
C PHE A 29 -0.92 0.48 -3.40
N ALA A 30 0.22 1.17 -3.31
CA ALA A 30 1.00 1.24 -2.08
C ALA A 30 0.20 1.88 -0.93
N VAL A 31 -0.54 2.97 -1.22
CA VAL A 31 -1.38 3.68 -0.24
C VAL A 31 -2.48 2.78 0.33
N VAL A 32 -3.23 2.07 -0.52
CA VAL A 32 -4.35 1.22 -0.06
C VAL A 32 -3.91 -0.11 0.54
N SER A 33 -2.66 -0.52 0.28
CA SER A 33 -2.09 -1.74 0.85
C SER A 33 -1.37 -1.49 2.17
N ALA A 34 -1.19 -0.23 2.58
CA ALA A 34 -0.57 0.11 3.85
C ALA A 34 -1.38 -0.44 5.04
N PRO A 35 -0.70 -0.82 6.15
CA PRO A 35 -1.39 -1.25 7.38
C PRO A 35 -2.29 -0.17 7.97
N ASP A 36 -1.90 1.09 7.85
CA ASP A 36 -2.63 2.24 8.35
C ASP A 36 -3.62 2.79 7.33
N MET A 37 -4.69 3.43 7.82
CA MET A 37 -5.65 4.11 6.97
C MET A 37 -5.13 5.50 6.60
N ILE A 38 -4.78 5.71 5.36
CA ILE A 38 -4.24 6.97 4.83
C ILE A 38 -5.37 7.81 4.21
N ALA A 39 -5.59 9.01 4.73
CA ALA A 39 -6.66 9.89 4.26
C ALA A 39 -6.33 10.52 2.89
N PRO A 40 -7.34 10.79 2.03
CA PRO A 40 -7.12 11.44 0.73
C PRO A 40 -6.39 12.78 0.81
N SER A 41 -6.57 13.53 1.89
CA SER A 41 -5.87 14.81 2.13
C SER A 41 -4.35 14.65 2.33
N GLU A 42 -3.88 13.44 2.65
CA GLU A 42 -2.47 13.16 2.88
C GLU A 42 -1.77 12.75 1.58
N TRP A 43 -2.37 11.85 0.78
CA TRP A 43 -1.75 11.35 -0.44
C TRP A 43 -1.99 12.20 -1.69
N MET A 44 -3.11 12.96 -1.77
CA MET A 44 -3.41 13.75 -2.96
C MET A 44 -2.34 14.78 -3.33
N PRO A 45 -1.74 15.55 -2.38
CA PRO A 45 -0.66 16.47 -2.71
C PRO A 45 0.52 15.78 -3.38
N ILE A 46 0.87 14.56 -2.96
CA ILE A 46 2.01 13.79 -3.47
C ILE A 46 1.82 13.41 -4.94
N VAL A 47 0.59 13.18 -5.38
CA VAL A 47 0.26 12.92 -6.79
C VAL A 47 0.79 14.04 -7.70
N PHE A 48 0.82 15.26 -7.20
CA PHE A 48 1.23 16.47 -7.92
C PHE A 48 2.60 17.01 -7.49
N GLY A 49 3.42 16.19 -6.83
CA GLY A 49 4.77 16.58 -6.39
C GLY A 49 4.78 17.65 -5.29
N ASP A 50 3.75 17.67 -4.44
CA ASP A 50 3.54 18.66 -3.37
C ASP A 50 3.42 20.11 -3.87
N HIS A 51 2.94 20.28 -5.11
CA HIS A 51 2.69 21.58 -5.70
C HIS A 51 1.20 21.87 -5.82
N ASP A 52 0.84 23.15 -5.77
CA ASP A 52 -0.50 23.63 -6.08
C ASP A 52 -0.83 23.37 -7.55
N ILE A 53 -2.04 22.89 -7.81
CA ILE A 53 -2.53 22.61 -9.16
C ILE A 53 -3.36 23.77 -9.67
N GLU A 54 -3.00 24.25 -10.85
CA GLU A 54 -3.83 25.15 -11.61
C GLU A 54 -4.82 24.36 -12.47
N TYR A 55 -6.12 24.54 -12.20
CA TYR A 55 -7.22 24.00 -12.99
C TYR A 55 -7.77 25.09 -13.92
N GLU A 56 -8.14 24.72 -15.15
CA GLU A 56 -8.75 25.65 -16.10
C GLU A 56 -10.15 26.11 -15.65
N SER A 57 -10.84 25.30 -14.87
CA SER A 57 -12.18 25.58 -14.34
C SER A 57 -12.51 24.75 -13.10
N LEU A 58 -13.56 25.17 -12.38
CA LEU A 58 -14.11 24.38 -11.28
C LEU A 58 -14.60 23.00 -11.73
N ASP A 59 -15.18 22.92 -12.92
CA ASP A 59 -15.65 21.65 -13.52
C ASP A 59 -14.48 20.69 -13.81
N GLU A 60 -13.34 21.22 -14.23
CA GLU A 60 -12.13 20.42 -14.40
C GLU A 60 -11.61 19.92 -13.07
N ALA A 61 -11.51 20.78 -12.05
CA ALA A 61 -11.08 20.40 -10.71
C ALA A 61 -11.97 19.28 -10.13
N GLN A 62 -13.29 19.43 -10.23
CA GLN A 62 -14.25 18.43 -9.75
C GLN A 62 -14.11 17.10 -10.50
N ARG A 63 -13.95 17.15 -11.84
CA ARG A 63 -13.77 15.95 -12.66
C ARG A 63 -12.48 15.22 -12.29
N VAL A 64 -11.34 15.92 -12.25
CA VAL A 64 -10.04 15.33 -11.93
C VAL A 64 -10.04 14.73 -10.52
N THR A 65 -10.53 15.46 -9.54
CA THR A 65 -10.65 14.94 -8.16
C THR A 65 -11.57 13.72 -8.09
N GLY A 66 -12.71 13.76 -8.82
CA GLY A 66 -13.62 12.63 -8.89
C GLY A 66 -12.98 11.39 -9.53
N GLU A 67 -12.18 11.56 -10.58
CA GLU A 67 -11.49 10.45 -11.24
C GLU A 67 -10.33 9.90 -10.38
N LEU A 68 -9.61 10.75 -9.64
CA LEU A 68 -8.60 10.32 -8.66
C LEU A 68 -9.25 9.47 -7.56
N MET A 69 -10.37 9.94 -7.01
CA MET A 69 -11.11 9.19 -5.98
C MET A 69 -11.70 7.88 -6.52
N SER A 70 -12.17 7.88 -7.77
CA SER A 70 -12.62 6.64 -8.42
C SER A 70 -11.47 5.64 -8.55
N ALA A 71 -10.30 6.09 -9.00
CA ALA A 71 -9.11 5.26 -9.11
C ALA A 71 -8.71 4.65 -7.76
N TYR A 72 -8.67 5.47 -6.72
CA TYR A 72 -8.41 5.02 -5.35
C TYR A 72 -9.43 3.97 -4.89
N ASN A 73 -10.72 4.23 -5.09
CA ASN A 73 -11.79 3.32 -4.68
C ASN A 73 -11.75 1.98 -5.44
N ASP A 74 -11.45 2.00 -6.74
CA ASP A 74 -11.36 0.78 -7.56
C ASP A 74 -10.20 -0.10 -7.09
N ILE A 75 -9.02 0.49 -6.82
CA ILE A 75 -7.86 -0.24 -6.31
C ILE A 75 -8.14 -0.74 -4.89
N ASN A 76 -8.72 0.08 -4.03
CA ASN A 76 -9.08 -0.30 -2.66
C ASN A 76 -10.09 -1.47 -2.65
N ALA A 77 -11.10 -1.45 -3.52
CA ALA A 77 -12.05 -2.55 -3.64
C ALA A 77 -11.37 -3.85 -4.11
N SER A 78 -10.43 -3.77 -5.04
CA SER A 78 -9.63 -4.91 -5.49
C SER A 78 -8.79 -5.50 -4.34
N VAL A 79 -8.06 -4.66 -3.61
CA VAL A 79 -7.27 -5.06 -2.45
C VAL A 79 -8.17 -5.65 -1.35
N ALA A 80 -9.27 -5.00 -1.01
CA ALA A 80 -10.20 -5.45 0.03
C ALA A 80 -10.87 -6.80 -0.30
N SER A 81 -11.14 -7.08 -1.58
CA SER A 81 -11.72 -8.35 -2.02
C SER A 81 -10.77 -9.55 -1.92
N GLY A 82 -9.48 -9.33 -1.68
CA GLY A 82 -8.46 -10.37 -1.66
C GLY A 82 -7.95 -10.79 -3.05
N ALA A 83 -8.36 -10.08 -4.09
CA ALA A 83 -7.96 -10.33 -5.48
C ALA A 83 -7.26 -9.10 -6.06
N ALA A 84 -6.22 -8.63 -5.35
CA ALA A 84 -5.41 -7.52 -5.84
C ALA A 84 -4.75 -7.91 -7.16
N VAL A 85 -5.06 -7.15 -8.20
CA VAL A 85 -4.54 -7.38 -9.55
C VAL A 85 -4.02 -6.08 -10.14
N LEU A 86 -3.06 -6.19 -11.05
CA LEU A 86 -2.64 -5.06 -11.87
C LEU A 86 -3.81 -4.54 -12.70
N PRO A 87 -3.92 -3.21 -12.90
CA PRO A 87 -4.85 -2.66 -13.88
C PRO A 87 -4.66 -3.29 -15.25
N ALA A 88 -5.75 -3.54 -15.98
CA ALA A 88 -5.71 -4.23 -17.27
C ALA A 88 -4.85 -3.54 -18.34
N ASP A 89 -4.61 -2.24 -18.18
CA ASP A 89 -3.78 -1.43 -19.06
C ASP A 89 -2.30 -1.37 -18.61
N CYS A 90 -1.98 -1.90 -17.43
CA CYS A 90 -0.61 -2.07 -16.95
C CYS A 90 -0.03 -3.40 -17.46
N VAL A 91 0.40 -3.39 -18.71
CA VAL A 91 0.91 -4.58 -19.40
C VAL A 91 2.32 -4.92 -18.95
N ILE A 92 2.56 -6.21 -18.67
CA ILE A 92 3.90 -6.79 -18.50
C ILE A 92 4.27 -7.50 -19.80
N PHE A 93 5.39 -7.12 -20.40
CA PHE A 93 5.88 -7.72 -21.64
C PHE A 93 6.55 -9.06 -21.37
N GLU A 94 6.44 -10.00 -22.33
CA GLU A 94 7.10 -11.33 -22.26
C GLU A 94 8.63 -11.18 -22.26
N ASP A 95 9.16 -10.21 -23.02
CA ASP A 95 10.58 -9.83 -22.91
C ASP A 95 10.79 -9.07 -21.60
N GLY A 96 11.44 -9.72 -20.63
CA GLY A 96 11.71 -9.15 -19.31
C GLY A 96 12.43 -7.80 -19.39
N LEU A 97 13.39 -7.63 -20.31
CA LEU A 97 14.13 -6.38 -20.46
C LEU A 97 13.27 -5.22 -21.01
N ALA A 98 12.26 -5.52 -21.81
CA ALA A 98 11.36 -4.50 -22.34
C ALA A 98 10.55 -3.81 -21.23
N ASN A 99 10.39 -4.48 -20.08
CA ASN A 99 9.75 -3.90 -18.89
C ASN A 99 10.62 -2.86 -18.15
N LEU A 100 11.89 -2.75 -18.48
CA LEU A 100 12.80 -1.71 -17.94
C LEU A 100 12.84 -0.44 -18.78
N ASP A 101 12.10 -0.36 -19.89
CA ASP A 101 11.92 0.87 -20.64
C ASP A 101 11.15 1.89 -19.77
N ASP A 102 11.61 3.14 -19.74
CA ASP A 102 11.02 4.19 -18.91
C ASP A 102 9.54 4.45 -19.18
N HIS A 103 9.07 4.13 -20.39
CA HIS A 103 7.67 4.28 -20.80
C HIS A 103 6.86 2.98 -20.69
N ALA A 104 7.49 1.86 -20.31
CA ALA A 104 6.76 0.63 -20.08
C ALA A 104 5.74 0.80 -18.94
N PRO A 105 4.49 0.34 -19.10
CA PRO A 105 3.46 0.50 -18.06
C PRO A 105 3.88 -0.03 -16.70
N VAL A 106 4.52 -1.21 -16.65
CA VAL A 106 4.99 -1.79 -15.40
C VAL A 106 6.15 -1.01 -14.79
N ALA A 107 7.04 -0.40 -15.60
CA ALA A 107 8.12 0.46 -15.09
C ALA A 107 7.55 1.71 -14.42
N GLN A 108 6.59 2.36 -15.05
CA GLN A 108 5.89 3.50 -14.45
C GLN A 108 5.16 3.07 -13.16
N TRP A 109 4.44 1.95 -13.20
CA TRP A 109 3.74 1.42 -12.04
C TRP A 109 4.72 1.14 -10.88
N SER A 110 5.87 0.50 -11.14
CA SER A 110 6.91 0.22 -10.14
C SER A 110 7.50 1.50 -9.55
N ARG A 111 7.70 2.56 -10.34
CA ARG A 111 8.14 3.87 -9.81
C ARG A 111 7.11 4.46 -8.86
N GLY A 112 5.85 4.43 -9.25
CA GLY A 112 4.76 4.92 -8.39
C GLY A 112 4.63 4.11 -7.10
N PHE A 113 4.69 2.78 -7.19
CA PHE A 113 4.71 1.89 -6.05
C PHE A 113 5.87 2.22 -5.10
N LEU A 114 7.09 2.28 -5.62
CA LEU A 114 8.30 2.59 -4.84
C LEU A 114 8.16 3.93 -4.12
N ARG A 115 7.68 4.97 -4.82
CA ARG A 115 7.46 6.28 -4.22
C ARG A 115 6.43 6.23 -3.08
N GLY A 116 5.32 5.52 -3.29
CA GLY A 116 4.27 5.37 -2.28
C GLY A 116 4.75 4.57 -1.08
N HIS A 117 5.46 3.48 -1.35
CA HIS A 117 6.02 2.64 -0.29
C HIS A 117 7.06 3.39 0.56
N GLN A 118 8.01 4.11 -0.06
CA GLN A 118 9.00 4.92 0.65
C GLN A 118 8.34 6.02 1.49
N TRP A 119 7.28 6.64 0.99
CA TRP A 119 6.52 7.64 1.75
C TRP A 119 5.82 7.04 2.97
N LEU A 120 5.45 5.76 2.92
CA LEU A 120 4.73 5.02 3.95
C LEU A 120 5.63 4.07 4.77
N GLU A 121 6.95 4.21 4.67
CA GLU A 121 7.92 3.32 5.34
C GLU A 121 7.65 3.24 6.86
N GLU A 122 7.39 4.38 7.50
CA GLU A 122 7.07 4.45 8.94
C GLU A 122 5.78 3.70 9.32
N SER A 123 4.83 3.52 8.38
CA SER A 123 3.61 2.74 8.59
C SER A 123 3.85 1.22 8.53
N TRP A 124 4.94 0.78 7.92
CA TRP A 124 5.29 -0.64 7.79
C TRP A 124 6.30 -1.10 8.85
N GLU A 125 7.31 -0.27 9.12
CA GLU A 125 8.46 -0.60 9.97
C GLU A 125 8.08 -1.25 11.32
N PRO A 126 7.04 -0.81 12.08
CA PRO A 126 6.70 -1.41 13.37
C PRO A 126 6.21 -2.85 13.30
N TYR A 127 5.79 -3.31 12.12
CA TYR A 127 5.12 -4.61 11.93
C TYR A 127 5.97 -5.61 11.15
N ILE A 128 7.08 -5.18 10.56
CA ILE A 128 8.01 -6.09 9.88
C ILE A 128 8.99 -6.61 10.93
N VAL A 129 8.71 -7.82 11.39
CA VAL A 129 9.55 -8.54 12.36
C VAL A 129 10.54 -9.44 11.62
N ASP A 130 11.60 -9.89 12.31
CA ASP A 130 12.69 -10.69 11.72
C ASP A 130 12.22 -11.88 10.87
N GLU A 131 11.11 -12.53 11.26
CA GLU A 131 10.54 -13.67 10.54
C GLU A 131 9.88 -13.31 9.22
N LEU A 132 9.51 -12.04 9.01
CA LEU A 132 8.88 -11.54 7.79
C LEU A 132 9.85 -10.76 6.91
N ASP A 133 11.02 -10.38 7.41
CA ASP A 133 11.94 -9.45 6.76
C ASP A 133 12.39 -9.95 5.38
N ASP A 134 12.81 -11.20 5.28
CA ASP A 134 13.27 -11.80 4.02
C ASP A 134 12.14 -11.85 2.97
N ASP A 135 10.93 -12.30 3.35
CA ASP A 135 9.79 -12.39 2.44
C ASP A 135 9.31 -11.01 1.99
N TYR A 136 9.29 -10.06 2.93
CA TYR A 136 8.93 -8.67 2.65
C TYR A 136 9.95 -8.01 1.70
N ALA A 137 11.24 -8.19 1.94
CA ALA A 137 12.32 -7.69 1.08
C ALA A 137 12.20 -8.23 -0.35
N VAL A 138 11.87 -9.52 -0.52
CA VAL A 138 11.63 -10.13 -1.83
C VAL A 138 10.43 -9.50 -2.53
N LEU A 139 9.34 -9.21 -1.82
CA LEU A 139 8.17 -8.53 -2.38
C LEU A 139 8.53 -7.11 -2.84
N LEU A 140 9.23 -6.33 -2.00
CA LEU A 140 9.68 -4.99 -2.32
C LEU A 140 10.62 -4.99 -3.53
N MET A 141 11.61 -5.89 -3.56
CA MET A 141 12.50 -6.05 -4.69
C MET A 141 11.71 -6.35 -5.97
N THR A 142 10.77 -7.31 -5.92
CA THR A 142 9.99 -7.71 -7.09
C THR A 142 9.15 -6.55 -7.63
N LEU A 143 8.45 -5.81 -6.77
CA LEU A 143 7.54 -4.72 -7.16
C LEU A 143 8.29 -3.44 -7.56
N SER A 144 9.50 -3.22 -7.07
CA SER A 144 10.32 -2.05 -7.39
C SER A 144 11.36 -2.29 -8.49
N PHE A 145 11.65 -3.53 -8.86
CA PHE A 145 12.72 -3.88 -9.81
C PHE A 145 12.65 -3.12 -11.13
N PHE A 146 11.45 -2.97 -11.67
CA PHE A 146 11.25 -2.29 -12.96
C PHE A 146 11.20 -0.76 -12.84
N ALA A 147 11.33 -0.19 -11.65
CA ALA A 147 11.28 1.27 -11.46
C ALA A 147 12.39 2.00 -12.22
N SER A 148 13.59 1.43 -12.30
CA SER A 148 14.68 1.94 -13.14
C SER A 148 15.71 0.86 -13.47
N THR A 149 16.39 1.01 -14.61
CA THR A 149 17.50 0.13 -14.99
C THR A 149 18.66 0.21 -14.00
N SER A 150 18.88 1.36 -13.33
CA SER A 150 19.92 1.52 -12.31
C SER A 150 19.63 0.64 -11.11
N LEU A 151 18.45 0.74 -10.56
CA LEU A 151 17.99 -0.06 -9.41
C LEU A 151 18.00 -1.57 -9.74
N ALA A 152 17.54 -1.96 -10.92
CA ALA A 152 17.56 -3.35 -11.36
C ALA A 152 19.00 -3.92 -11.41
N ARG A 153 19.98 -3.12 -11.82
CA ARG A 153 21.40 -3.53 -11.80
C ARG A 153 21.94 -3.67 -10.39
N GLU A 154 21.59 -2.76 -9.48
CA GLU A 154 22.01 -2.84 -8.07
C GLU A 154 21.53 -4.15 -7.44
N PHE A 155 20.27 -4.54 -7.65
CA PHE A 155 19.75 -5.83 -7.17
C PHE A 155 20.50 -7.03 -7.76
N CYS A 156 20.88 -6.99 -9.05
CA CYS A 156 21.66 -8.06 -9.67
C CYS A 156 23.10 -8.14 -9.11
N ASP A 157 23.75 -7.01 -8.86
CA ASP A 157 25.10 -6.95 -8.34
C ASP A 157 25.17 -7.42 -6.88
N GLU A 158 24.20 -7.07 -6.05
CA GLU A 158 24.09 -7.51 -4.65
C GLU A 158 23.83 -9.02 -4.55
N ALA A 159 22.96 -9.56 -5.40
CA ALA A 159 22.61 -10.99 -5.41
C ALA A 159 23.76 -11.89 -5.90
N ARG A 160 24.82 -11.34 -6.52
CA ARG A 160 25.93 -12.09 -7.18
C ARG A 160 25.49 -13.10 -8.25
N HIS A 161 24.26 -13.22 -8.58
CA HIS A 161 23.51 -14.07 -9.54
C HIS A 161 22.04 -13.65 -9.56
N PRO A 162 21.28 -13.79 -10.60
CA PRO A 162 21.51 -14.11 -12.00
C PRO A 162 21.83 -12.86 -12.86
N SER A 163 22.04 -13.02 -14.17
CA SER A 163 22.18 -11.87 -15.09
C SER A 163 20.91 -11.01 -15.13
N LEU A 164 21.07 -9.70 -15.43
CA LEU A 164 19.92 -8.78 -15.53
C LEU A 164 18.78 -9.32 -16.42
N PRO A 165 19.02 -9.92 -17.63
CA PRO A 165 17.93 -10.48 -18.44
C PRO A 165 17.19 -11.64 -17.75
N GLU A 166 17.92 -12.53 -17.06
CA GLU A 166 17.32 -13.66 -16.35
C GLU A 166 16.49 -13.18 -15.16
N MET A 167 17.00 -12.24 -14.37
CA MET A 167 16.27 -11.64 -13.26
C MET A 167 15.02 -10.91 -13.76
N ALA A 168 15.14 -10.08 -14.80
CA ALA A 168 14.01 -9.36 -15.37
C ALA A 168 12.90 -10.32 -15.85
N SER A 169 13.27 -11.42 -16.50
CA SER A 169 12.29 -12.42 -16.95
C SER A 169 11.63 -13.16 -15.79
N THR A 170 12.41 -13.51 -14.76
CA THR A 170 11.89 -14.19 -13.56
C THR A 170 10.93 -13.28 -12.78
N LEU A 171 11.33 -12.04 -12.54
CA LEU A 171 10.51 -11.11 -11.78
C LEU A 171 9.27 -10.64 -12.56
N ALA A 172 9.34 -10.50 -13.88
CA ALA A 172 8.16 -10.23 -14.70
C ALA A 172 7.08 -11.32 -14.56
N GLN A 173 7.48 -12.59 -14.46
CA GLN A 173 6.56 -13.70 -14.24
C GLN A 173 6.01 -13.72 -12.80
N ALA A 174 6.83 -13.37 -11.81
CA ALA A 174 6.43 -13.35 -10.40
C ALA A 174 5.59 -12.10 -10.02
N PHE A 175 5.66 -11.05 -10.82
CA PHE A 175 5.10 -9.73 -10.51
C PHE A 175 3.60 -9.76 -10.14
N PRO A 176 2.70 -10.42 -10.87
CA PRO A 176 1.29 -10.48 -10.52
C PRO A 176 1.05 -11.13 -9.14
N GLN A 177 1.80 -12.17 -8.81
CA GLN A 177 1.71 -12.83 -7.52
C GLN A 177 2.25 -11.95 -6.39
N ALA A 178 3.34 -11.21 -6.63
CA ALA A 178 3.89 -10.28 -5.66
C ALA A 178 2.92 -9.13 -5.34
N VAL A 179 2.16 -8.63 -6.33
CA VAL A 179 1.08 -7.66 -6.11
C VAL A 179 0.03 -8.20 -5.14
N GLU A 180 -0.44 -9.43 -5.36
CA GLU A 180 -1.42 -10.07 -4.48
C GLU A 180 -0.87 -10.28 -3.05
N GLN A 181 0.35 -10.80 -2.94
CA GLN A 181 0.98 -11.11 -1.66
C GLN A 181 1.28 -9.85 -0.84
N TYR A 182 1.77 -8.77 -1.48
CA TYR A 182 2.01 -7.51 -0.80
C TYR A 182 0.70 -6.91 -0.23
N ALA A 183 -0.36 -6.88 -1.04
CA ALA A 183 -1.66 -6.43 -0.59
C ALA A 183 -2.24 -7.31 0.53
N GLN A 184 -2.01 -8.62 0.48
CA GLN A 184 -2.45 -9.56 1.51
C GLN A 184 -1.72 -9.33 2.83
N LEU A 185 -0.41 -9.09 2.79
CA LEU A 185 0.40 -8.80 3.97
C LEU A 185 -0.12 -7.54 4.68
N GLY A 186 -0.32 -6.43 3.96
CA GLY A 186 -0.85 -5.20 4.55
C GLY A 186 -2.21 -5.40 5.21
N ARG A 187 -3.12 -6.16 4.57
CA ARG A 187 -4.43 -6.49 5.17
C ARG A 187 -4.31 -7.33 6.45
N TRP A 188 -3.42 -8.31 6.49
CA TRP A 188 -3.22 -9.11 7.69
C TRP A 188 -2.70 -8.27 8.85
N ILE A 189 -1.77 -7.38 8.59
CA ILE A 189 -1.26 -6.45 9.61
C ILE A 189 -2.38 -5.52 10.08
N ALA A 190 -3.12 -4.89 9.16
CA ALA A 190 -4.24 -4.00 9.49
C ALA A 190 -5.31 -4.71 10.33
N GLN A 191 -5.63 -5.97 10.00
CA GLN A 191 -6.56 -6.78 10.78
C GLN A 191 -6.03 -7.06 12.18
N ALA A 192 -4.76 -7.43 12.32
CA ALA A 192 -4.14 -7.69 13.62
C ALA A 192 -4.14 -6.43 14.52
N ILE A 193 -3.89 -5.25 13.94
CA ILE A 193 -3.99 -3.96 14.64
C ILE A 193 -5.42 -3.75 15.15
N ALA A 194 -6.42 -3.90 14.29
CA ALA A 194 -7.82 -3.69 14.65
C ALA A 194 -8.28 -4.65 15.76
N GLU A 195 -7.86 -5.91 15.71
CA GLU A 195 -8.16 -6.92 16.75
C GLU A 195 -7.50 -6.57 18.10
N ALA A 196 -6.26 -6.07 18.07
CA ALA A 196 -5.55 -5.63 19.27
C ALA A 196 -6.21 -4.40 19.92
N GLU A 197 -6.61 -3.42 19.13
CA GLU A 197 -7.32 -2.24 19.61
C GLU A 197 -8.69 -2.58 20.21
N HIS A 198 -9.43 -3.49 19.57
CA HIS A 198 -10.73 -3.94 20.07
C HIS A 198 -10.58 -4.65 21.42
N HIS A 199 -9.57 -5.53 21.56
CA HIS A 199 -9.29 -6.21 22.82
C HIS A 199 -8.91 -5.24 23.95
N ASP A 200 -8.15 -4.20 23.64
CA ASP A 200 -7.77 -3.14 24.59
C ASP A 200 -9.00 -2.33 25.04
N GLN A 201 -9.94 -2.04 24.15
CA GLN A 201 -11.18 -1.34 24.48
C GLN A 201 -12.07 -2.20 25.39
N GLU A 202 -12.29 -3.47 25.08
CA GLU A 202 -13.07 -4.39 25.91
C GLU A 202 -12.47 -4.53 27.32
N THR A 203 -11.14 -4.59 27.46
CA THR A 203 -10.46 -4.64 28.76
C THR A 203 -10.59 -3.34 29.54
N ARG A 204 -10.65 -2.19 28.90
CA ARG A 204 -10.86 -0.88 29.56
C ARG A 204 -12.31 -0.67 29.98
N GLU A 205 -13.27 -1.16 29.22
CA GLU A 205 -14.70 -1.08 29.50
C GLU A 205 -15.18 -2.11 30.53
N SER A 206 -14.38 -3.12 30.85
CA SER A 206 -14.70 -4.08 31.90
C SER A 206 -14.83 -3.37 33.23
N PRO A 207 -16.00 -3.39 33.89
CA PRO A 207 -16.23 -2.64 35.13
C PRO A 207 -15.23 -3.14 36.20
N LYS A 208 -14.35 -2.24 36.64
CA LYS A 208 -13.44 -2.54 37.75
C LYS A 208 -14.28 -2.71 39.03
N ILE A 209 -14.57 -3.96 39.38
CA ILE A 209 -15.35 -4.28 40.55
C ILE A 209 -14.51 -3.90 41.78
N GLY A 210 -15.06 -2.98 42.59
CA GLY A 210 -14.41 -2.56 43.83
C GLY A 210 -14.29 -3.72 44.82
N ARG A 211 -13.17 -3.82 45.50
CA ARG A 211 -12.94 -4.93 46.51
C ARG A 211 -14.08 -5.10 47.49
N ASN A 212 -14.85 -4.06 47.76
CA ASN A 212 -15.97 -4.08 48.73
C ASN A 212 -17.35 -4.21 48.08
N GLU A 213 -17.46 -4.23 46.76
CA GLU A 213 -18.72 -4.40 46.03
C GLU A 213 -19.21 -5.84 46.08
N ALA A 214 -20.51 -6.04 45.75
CA ALA A 214 -21.09 -7.37 45.66
C ALA A 214 -20.41 -8.17 44.54
N CYS A 215 -20.08 -9.42 44.80
CA CYS A 215 -19.43 -10.26 43.82
C CYS A 215 -20.37 -10.56 42.65
N PRO A 216 -19.95 -10.36 41.41
CA PRO A 216 -20.79 -10.58 40.21
C PRO A 216 -21.18 -12.03 39.97
N CYS A 217 -20.56 -12.99 40.69
CA CYS A 217 -20.94 -14.40 40.64
C CYS A 217 -22.29 -14.71 41.29
N GLY A 218 -22.98 -13.72 41.85
CA GLY A 218 -24.29 -13.89 42.48
C GLY A 218 -24.23 -14.51 43.91
N SER A 219 -23.04 -14.70 44.50
CA SER A 219 -22.87 -15.30 45.81
C SER A 219 -23.33 -14.42 46.99
N GLY A 220 -23.68 -13.16 46.77
CA GLY A 220 -24.02 -12.18 47.81
C GLY A 220 -22.85 -11.75 48.70
N ARG A 221 -21.62 -12.24 48.47
CA ARG A 221 -20.42 -11.89 49.21
C ARG A 221 -19.71 -10.69 48.56
N LYS A 222 -18.93 -9.92 49.34
CA LYS A 222 -18.05 -8.89 48.80
C LYS A 222 -16.98 -9.53 47.90
N TYR A 223 -16.65 -8.86 46.78
CA TYR A 223 -15.70 -9.36 45.79
C TYR A 223 -14.38 -9.87 46.41
N LYS A 224 -13.76 -9.11 47.33
CA LYS A 224 -12.54 -9.50 48.06
C LYS A 224 -12.67 -10.76 48.94
N LYS A 225 -13.89 -11.23 49.23
CA LYS A 225 -14.18 -12.41 50.03
C LYS A 225 -14.80 -13.55 49.20
N CYS A 226 -14.77 -13.43 47.88
CA CYS A 226 -15.30 -14.38 46.90
C CYS A 226 -14.33 -14.56 45.74
N CYS A 227 -14.68 -14.14 44.52
CA CYS A 227 -13.85 -14.32 43.35
C CYS A 227 -12.56 -13.46 43.33
N GLY A 228 -12.49 -12.40 44.14
CA GLY A 228 -11.29 -11.59 44.35
C GLY A 228 -10.44 -11.97 45.58
N ALA A 229 -10.69 -13.11 46.17
CA ALA A 229 -9.89 -13.67 47.28
C ALA A 229 -8.79 -14.56 46.66
N MET A 230 -7.73 -13.96 46.15
CA MET A 230 -6.43 -14.62 45.96
C MET A 230 -5.49 -14.20 47.05
#